data_86e501afa6594e20826e2fc14f6b673d
#
_entry.id   86e501afa6594e20826e2fc14f6b673d
#
_cell.length_a   1.000
_cell.length_b   1.000
_cell.length_c   1.000
_cell.angle_alpha   90.00
_cell.angle_beta   90.00
_cell.angle_gamma   90.00
#
_symmetry.space_group_name_H-M   'P 1'
#
loop_
_entity.id
_entity.type
_entity.pdbx_description
1 polymer ?
#
loop_
_entity_poly.entity_id
_entity_poly.type
_entity_poly.pdbx_seq_one_letter_code
_entity_poly.pdbx_strand_id
1 'polypeptide(L)'
;MKHSLGIYEHVTHYGTHDEVKHFLGKYEYILSNNTSDDMGYGNAYILQVKRGAEWKNVMEVVEVGYTLEMYHLPANSSVSGDLNLNFIYGKLPVGKYRIVKDVSLYDSVGGPIYNIAGEFRVWF
;
A
#
# COMPACT_ATOMS: atom_id res chain seq x y z
N MET A 1 18.32 -0.53 9.32
CA MET A 1 17.51 -0.64 9.05
C MET A 1 17.15 -0.53 9.25
N LYS A 2 17.18 -0.60 9.03
CA LYS A 2 16.43 -0.45 8.82
C LYS A 2 15.95 -0.96 8.80
N HIS A 3 15.94 -1.16 8.51
CA HIS A 3 15.18 -1.59 8.30
C HIS A 3 14.80 -1.85 8.28
N SER A 4 14.92 -1.93 8.34
CA SER A 4 14.30 -2.27 8.12
C SER A 4 14.23 -2.25 8.15
N LEU A 5 14.26 -2.72 8.62
CA LEU A 5 13.82 -2.61 8.23
C LEU A 5 13.34 -1.86 7.87
N GLY A 6 12.82 -1.35 8.20
CA GLY A 6 12.02 -0.15 7.94
C GLY A 6 11.70 0.10 6.52
N ILE A 7 11.12 -0.87 5.92
CA ILE A 7 10.81 -0.80 4.50
C ILE A 7 9.70 0.20 4.18
N TYR A 8 8.86 0.51 5.14
CA TYR A 8 7.78 1.47 4.92
C TYR A 8 8.27 2.88 4.67
N GLU A 9 9.48 3.20 5.05
CA GLU A 9 10.08 4.49 4.75
C GLU A 9 10.58 4.53 3.33
N HIS A 10 11.02 3.40 2.86
CA HIS A 10 11.59 3.25 1.55
C HIS A 10 11.15 1.91 1.01
N VAL A 11 10.10 1.91 0.23
CA VAL A 11 9.44 0.71 -0.22
C VAL A 11 10.37 -0.33 -0.84
N THR A 12 11.52 0.12 -1.32
CA THR A 12 12.47 -0.78 -1.94
C THR A 12 13.52 -1.32 -0.98
N HIS A 13 13.53 -0.88 0.27
CA HIS A 13 14.59 -1.28 1.20
C HIS A 13 14.60 -2.76 1.47
N TYR A 14 13.43 -3.38 1.54
CA TYR A 14 13.35 -4.82 1.70
C TYR A 14 13.02 -5.52 0.39
N GLY A 15 13.20 -4.82 -0.73
CA GLY A 15 12.92 -5.39 -2.02
C GLY A 15 11.44 -5.54 -2.33
N THR A 16 10.57 -4.91 -1.54
CA THR A 16 9.14 -4.85 -1.85
C THR A 16 8.75 -3.40 -2.05
N HIS A 17 7.80 -3.15 -2.91
CA HIS A 17 7.28 -1.80 -3.08
C HIS A 17 5.87 -1.84 -3.63
N ASP A 18 5.19 -0.71 -3.47
CA ASP A 18 3.82 -0.50 -3.87
C ASP A 18 3.79 0.68 -4.83
N GLU A 19 3.10 0.52 -5.95
CA GLU A 19 2.90 1.59 -6.94
C GLU A 19 1.42 1.82 -7.10
N VAL A 20 1.04 3.07 -7.30
CA VAL A 20 -0.35 3.43 -7.58
C VAL A 20 -0.41 4.10 -8.94
N LYS A 21 -1.25 3.55 -9.81
CA LYS A 21 -1.50 4.10 -11.14
C LYS A 21 -2.90 4.69 -11.18
N HIS A 22 -3.02 5.82 -11.83
CA HIS A 22 -4.29 6.51 -11.95
C HIS A 22 -4.51 6.87 -13.41
N PHE A 23 -5.59 6.39 -13.99
CA PHE A 23 -5.96 6.69 -15.35
C PHE A 23 -7.48 6.72 -15.48
N LEU A 24 -8.02 7.83 -15.98
CA LEU A 24 -9.46 8.02 -16.21
C LEU A 24 -10.30 7.74 -14.96
N GLY A 25 -9.84 8.20 -13.80
CA GLY A 25 -10.57 8.04 -12.54
C GLY A 25 -10.45 6.66 -11.90
N LYS A 26 -9.68 5.77 -12.50
CA LYS A 26 -9.42 4.44 -11.95
C LYS A 26 -8.06 4.39 -11.30
N TYR A 27 -7.97 3.65 -10.21
CA TYR A 27 -6.72 3.48 -9.46
C TYR A 27 -6.39 2.01 -9.38
N GLU A 28 -5.11 1.71 -9.51
CA GLU A 28 -4.60 0.35 -9.43
C GLU A 28 -3.31 0.38 -8.62
N TYR A 29 -3.14 -0.59 -7.72
CA TYR A 29 -1.86 -0.74 -7.05
C TYR A 29 -1.09 -1.92 -7.67
N ILE A 30 0.22 -1.83 -7.61
CA ILE A 30 1.13 -2.92 -7.96
C ILE A 30 2.02 -3.14 -6.75
N LEU A 31 1.97 -4.33 -6.19
CA LEU A 31 2.78 -4.70 -5.04
C LEU A 31 3.85 -5.67 -5.52
N SER A 32 5.11 -5.28 -5.38
CA SER A 32 6.25 -6.06 -5.88
C SER A 32 7.10 -6.58 -4.74
N ASN A 33 7.50 -7.83 -4.84
CA ASN A 33 8.41 -8.46 -3.89
C ASN A 33 9.71 -8.80 -4.63
N ASN A 34 10.75 -8.01 -4.40
CA ASN A 34 12.05 -8.19 -5.02
C ASN A 34 13.03 -8.92 -4.11
N THR A 35 12.51 -9.60 -3.09
CA THR A 35 13.34 -10.39 -2.16
C THR A 35 13.34 -11.85 -2.55
N SER A 36 14.23 -12.61 -1.92
CA SER A 36 14.27 -14.07 -2.06
C SER A 36 13.30 -14.78 -1.11
N ASP A 37 12.56 -14.02 -0.29
CA ASP A 37 11.61 -14.59 0.67
C ASP A 37 10.18 -14.40 0.19
N ASP A 38 9.35 -15.40 0.47
CA ASP A 38 7.93 -15.27 0.23
C ASP A 38 7.32 -14.35 1.27
N MET A 39 6.49 -13.44 0.81
CA MET A 39 5.81 -12.46 1.66
C MET A 39 4.31 -12.70 1.65
N GLY A 40 3.62 -12.12 2.62
CA GLY A 40 2.17 -12.14 2.69
C GLY A 40 1.61 -10.74 2.83
N TYR A 41 0.41 -10.53 2.34
CA TYR A 41 -0.28 -9.26 2.45
C TYR A 41 -1.79 -9.49 2.57
N GLY A 42 -2.49 -8.50 3.10
CA GLY A 42 -3.94 -8.56 3.22
C GLY A 42 -4.64 -7.56 2.28
N ASN A 43 -5.96 -7.50 2.40
CA ASN A 43 -6.77 -6.58 1.60
C ASN A 43 -6.75 -5.15 2.12
N ALA A 44 -6.47 -4.95 3.39
CA ALA A 44 -6.57 -3.65 4.02
C ALA A 44 -5.49 -2.68 3.53
N TYR A 45 -5.85 -1.42 3.44
CA TYR A 45 -4.90 -0.36 3.15
C TYR A 45 -5.40 0.94 3.76
N ILE A 46 -4.48 1.91 3.87
CA ILE A 46 -4.78 3.26 4.37
C ILE A 46 -4.42 4.23 3.27
N LEU A 47 -5.30 5.21 3.02
CA LEU A 47 -5.00 6.32 2.12
C LEU A 47 -4.55 7.50 2.96
N GLN A 48 -3.42 8.10 2.59
CA GLN A 48 -2.91 9.29 3.25
C GLN A 48 -2.70 10.40 2.25
N VAL A 49 -2.83 11.63 2.72
CA VAL A 49 -2.58 12.82 1.90
C VAL A 49 -1.45 13.62 2.56
N LYS A 50 -0.60 14.20 1.74
CA LYS A 50 0.49 15.03 2.24
C LYS A 50 -0.02 16.44 2.52
N ARG A 51 0.23 16.91 3.74
CA ARG A 51 -0.10 18.26 4.20
C ARG A 51 1.16 18.87 4.78
N GLY A 52 1.81 19.77 4.01
CA GLY A 52 3.12 20.28 4.40
C GLY A 52 4.13 19.16 4.44
N ALA A 53 4.78 18.96 5.59
CA ALA A 53 5.77 17.91 5.77
C ALA A 53 5.18 16.62 6.33
N GLU A 54 3.87 16.59 6.57
CA GLU A 54 3.23 15.45 7.24
C GLU A 54 2.29 14.68 6.33
N TRP A 55 2.16 13.39 6.60
CA TRP A 55 1.15 12.54 5.99
C TRP A 55 -0.02 12.39 6.95
N LYS A 56 -1.24 12.62 6.46
CA LYS A 56 -2.47 12.54 7.26
C LYS A 56 -3.38 11.49 6.65
N ASN A 57 -4.04 10.73 7.50
CA ASN A 57 -5.04 9.77 7.03
C ASN A 57 -6.20 10.51 6.39
N VAL A 58 -6.64 10.02 5.24
CA VAL A 58 -7.86 10.49 4.60
C VAL A 58 -9.03 9.71 5.21
N MET A 59 -10.07 10.45 5.63
CA MET A 59 -11.21 9.83 6.27
C MET A 59 -12.10 9.12 5.25
N GLU A 60 -12.48 7.89 5.57
CA GLU A 60 -13.43 7.14 4.75
C GLU A 60 -14.82 7.74 4.85
N VAL A 61 -15.53 7.81 3.72
CA VAL A 61 -16.91 8.31 3.69
C VAL A 61 -17.94 7.19 3.74
N VAL A 62 -17.50 5.94 3.64
CA VAL A 62 -18.33 4.74 3.82
C VAL A 62 -17.61 3.78 4.74
N GLU A 63 -18.35 2.92 5.41
CA GLU A 63 -17.73 1.85 6.18
C GLU A 63 -17.19 0.79 5.25
N VAL A 64 -15.94 0.37 5.50
CA VAL A 64 -15.29 -0.66 4.71
C VAL A 64 -14.90 -1.80 5.64
N GLY A 65 -15.41 -2.99 5.33
CA GLY A 65 -14.98 -4.20 6.00
C GLY A 65 -13.94 -4.91 5.14
N TYR A 66 -12.86 -5.32 5.78
CA TYR A 66 -11.83 -6.10 5.11
C TYR A 66 -11.85 -7.52 5.63
N THR A 67 -11.60 -8.47 4.73
CA THR A 67 -11.45 -9.86 5.12
C THR A 67 -10.09 -10.04 5.81
N LEU A 68 -9.97 -11.08 6.62
CA LEU A 68 -8.72 -11.41 7.31
C LEU A 68 -7.83 -12.34 6.47
N GLU A 69 -8.12 -12.46 5.17
CA GLU A 69 -7.33 -13.33 4.31
C GLU A 69 -5.92 -12.79 4.13
N MET A 70 -4.97 -13.73 4.13
CA MET A 70 -3.58 -13.45 3.85
C MET A 70 -3.28 -13.99 2.46
N TYR A 71 -2.82 -13.13 1.57
CA TYR A 71 -2.46 -13.52 0.22
C TYR A 71 -0.96 -13.72 0.10
N HIS A 72 -0.58 -14.67 -0.70
CA HIS A 72 0.82 -15.01 -0.92
C HIS A 72 1.41 -14.12 -2.01
N LEU A 73 2.53 -13.49 -1.70
CA LEU A 73 3.32 -12.70 -2.64
C LEU A 73 4.67 -13.39 -2.77
N PRO A 74 4.82 -14.31 -3.74
CA PRO A 74 6.06 -15.10 -3.85
C PRO A 74 7.29 -14.24 -4.08
N ALA A 75 8.44 -14.78 -3.72
CA ALA A 75 9.72 -14.15 -4.00
C ALA A 75 9.82 -13.77 -5.48
N ASN A 76 10.36 -12.60 -5.75
CA ASN A 76 10.60 -12.10 -7.11
C ASN A 76 9.34 -12.05 -7.98
N SER A 77 8.21 -11.70 -7.39
CA SER A 77 6.94 -11.59 -8.11
C SER A 77 6.23 -10.29 -7.81
N SER A 78 5.19 -10.00 -8.58
CA SER A 78 4.34 -8.83 -8.38
C SER A 78 2.89 -9.24 -8.50
N VAL A 79 2.02 -8.52 -7.79
CA VAL A 79 0.58 -8.65 -7.92
C VAL A 79 -0.01 -7.27 -8.13
N SER A 80 -1.18 -7.20 -8.75
CA SER A 80 -1.90 -5.94 -8.89
C SER A 80 -3.32 -6.09 -8.40
N GLY A 81 -3.94 -4.97 -8.06
CA GLY A 81 -5.32 -4.95 -7.63
C GLY A 81 -5.93 -3.58 -7.84
N ASP A 82 -7.24 -3.56 -7.90
CA ASP A 82 -7.98 -2.31 -8.08
C ASP A 82 -8.18 -1.62 -6.75
N LEU A 83 -8.14 -0.29 -6.78
CA LEU A 83 -8.42 0.57 -5.63
C LEU A 83 -9.68 1.35 -5.92
N ASN A 84 -10.68 1.21 -5.08
CA ASN A 84 -11.96 1.89 -5.23
C ASN A 84 -11.97 3.19 -4.42
N LEU A 85 -11.01 4.06 -4.68
CA LEU A 85 -10.76 5.23 -3.84
C LEU A 85 -11.92 6.22 -3.85
N ASN A 86 -12.50 6.48 -5.00
CA ASN A 86 -13.60 7.44 -5.08
C ASN A 86 -14.84 6.98 -4.32
N PHE A 87 -15.08 5.68 -4.29
CA PHE A 87 -16.19 5.12 -3.53
C PHE A 87 -15.94 5.22 -2.02
N ILE A 88 -14.73 4.88 -1.59
CA ILE A 88 -14.39 4.80 -0.17
C ILE A 88 -14.14 6.18 0.42
N TYR A 89 -13.45 7.04 -0.30
CA TYR A 89 -12.97 8.33 0.22
C TYR A 89 -13.64 9.53 -0.43
N GLY A 90 -14.53 9.31 -1.40
CA GLY A 90 -15.09 10.39 -2.19
C GLY A 90 -14.08 10.88 -3.22
N LYS A 91 -14.48 11.87 -4.01
CA LYS A 91 -13.60 12.45 -5.02
C LYS A 91 -12.40 13.10 -4.33
N LEU A 92 -11.21 12.71 -4.73
CA LEU A 92 -9.98 13.19 -4.11
C LEU A 92 -9.63 14.58 -4.64
N PRO A 93 -9.40 15.57 -3.77
CA PRO A 93 -8.86 16.85 -4.17
C PRO A 93 -7.48 16.71 -4.79
N VAL A 94 -7.08 17.71 -5.58
CA VAL A 94 -5.72 17.78 -6.11
C VAL A 94 -4.72 17.71 -4.96
N GLY A 95 -3.71 16.87 -5.10
CA GLY A 95 -2.72 16.73 -4.06
C GLY A 95 -1.85 15.51 -4.24
N LYS A 96 -0.95 15.32 -3.29
CA LYS A 96 -0.05 14.17 -3.23
C LYS A 96 -0.58 13.20 -2.19
N TYR A 97 -0.72 11.95 -2.59
CA TYR A 97 -1.32 10.89 -1.78
C TYR A 97 -0.39 9.69 -1.73
N ARG A 98 -0.66 8.80 -0.80
CA ARG A 98 -0.03 7.49 -0.80
C ARG A 98 -0.98 6.43 -0.23
N ILE A 99 -0.84 5.23 -0.74
CA ILE A 99 -1.49 4.03 -0.21
C ILE A 99 -0.47 3.31 0.67
N VAL A 100 -0.87 2.97 1.88
CA VAL A 100 -0.01 2.24 2.81
C VAL A 100 -0.61 0.86 3.03
N LYS A 101 0.19 -0.17 2.81
CA LYS A 101 -0.20 -1.57 3.02
C LYS A 101 0.82 -2.26 3.93
N ASP A 102 0.37 -3.28 4.64
CA ASP A 102 1.22 -4.09 5.49
C ASP A 102 1.63 -5.35 4.75
N VAL A 103 2.88 -5.72 4.87
CA VAL A 103 3.40 -7.00 4.40
C VAL A 103 4.19 -7.66 5.53
N SER A 104 4.25 -8.99 5.49
CA SER A 104 5.01 -9.77 6.45
C SER A 104 5.60 -10.98 5.74
N LEU A 105 6.50 -11.70 6.41
CA LEU A 105 6.96 -12.98 5.89
C LEU A 105 5.78 -13.95 5.85
N TYR A 106 5.65 -14.67 4.76
CA TYR A 106 4.55 -15.61 4.59
C TYR A 106 4.72 -16.77 5.59
N ASP A 107 3.60 -17.22 6.15
CA ASP A 107 3.56 -18.29 7.15
C ASP A 107 4.32 -17.98 8.45
N SER A 108 4.64 -16.70 8.68
CA SER A 108 5.30 -16.29 9.90
C SER A 108 4.28 -15.69 10.87
N VAL A 109 3.94 -16.41 11.92
CA VAL A 109 3.03 -15.93 12.94
C VAL A 109 3.82 -15.14 13.97
N GLY A 110 3.39 -13.89 14.21
CA GLY A 110 4.05 -13.03 15.19
C GLY A 110 5.37 -12.45 14.73
N GLY A 111 5.71 -12.59 13.44
CA GLY A 111 6.90 -11.97 12.89
C GLY A 111 6.69 -10.49 12.61
N PRO A 112 7.75 -9.82 12.15
CA PRO A 112 7.66 -8.38 11.87
C PRO A 112 6.68 -8.07 10.75
N ILE A 113 6.02 -6.93 10.89
CA ILE A 113 5.12 -6.39 9.88
C ILE A 113 5.78 -5.14 9.33
N TYR A 114 5.83 -5.04 8.02
CA TYR A 114 6.42 -3.90 7.33
C TYR A 114 5.33 -3.10 6.63
N ASN A 115 5.40 -1.78 6.76
CA ASN A 115 4.49 -0.90 6.06
C ASN A 115 5.14 -0.47 4.75
N ILE A 116 4.40 -0.61 3.66
CA ILE A 116 4.88 -0.26 2.33
C ILE A 116 3.96 0.80 1.76
N ALA A 117 4.52 1.86 1.22
CA ALA A 117 3.73 2.97 0.70
C ALA A 117 4.02 3.20 -0.78
N GLY A 118 2.96 3.40 -1.55
CA GLY A 118 3.05 3.83 -2.95
C GLY A 118 2.46 5.22 -3.10
N GLU A 119 3.23 6.16 -3.62
CA GLU A 119 2.82 7.55 -3.78
C GLU A 119 2.24 7.80 -5.15
N PHE A 120 1.28 8.71 -5.21
CA PHE A 120 0.69 9.16 -6.46
C PHE A 120 0.17 10.58 -6.30
N ARG A 121 -0.12 11.24 -7.43
CA ARG A 121 -0.67 12.58 -7.43
C ARG A 121 -2.02 12.59 -8.11
N VAL A 122 -2.91 13.43 -7.59
CA VAL A 122 -4.20 13.71 -8.24
C VAL A 122 -4.09 15.10 -8.85
N TRP A 123 -4.38 15.18 -10.14
CA TRP A 123 -4.36 16.41 -10.91
C TRP A 123 -5.77 16.76 -11.39
N PHE A 124 -5.91 17.92 -11.95
CA PHE A 124 -7.17 18.30 -12.61
C PHE A 124 -7.40 17.47 -13.86
#